data_a921496209aeb4cdad14c12440f12b09
#
_entry.id   a921496209aeb4cdad14c12440f12b09
#
_cell.length_a   1.000
_cell.length_b   1.000
_cell.length_c   1.000
_cell.angle_alpha   90.00
_cell.angle_beta   90.00
_cell.angle_gamma   90.00
#
_symmetry.space_group_name_H-M   'P 1'
#
loop_
_entity.id
_entity.type
_entity.pdbx_description
1 polymer ?
#
loop_
_entity_poly.entity_id
_entity_poly.type
_entity_poly.pdbx_seq_one_letter_code
_entity_poly.pdbx_strand_id
1 'polypeptide(L)'
;MKKEINIVFLGFWPTFNINDNIFLNVLKTRYDVKVLTEVSENTKIDLLLYSCFYSNAEYNFIKRANCKKLYYSGENDFPNFNVCDYAMTQNRFEFDNRHFYLPYWFMSQLHYENDTLYVDIDTNGIDDRNLLNRDFCSFVVSNNFCSMPIRTKIFNKISKYKQVASGGKYLNNVGGPVKDKKEFLQKYKFNIASENSIVNGYITEKLVDAFNAHTVPIYAGPNDVINEFNPASFINLNDFASFGDLLMYIERVDTDDELYMNMLKAPKIKDGVIESLQKQFIDFLFFAVEDKRKFNHKYGRIGLLNG
;
A
#
# COMPACT_ATOMS: atom_id res chain seq x y z
N MET A 1 -13.77 8.11 32.35
CA MET A 1 -13.90 9.02 31.18
C MET A 1 -12.64 8.91 30.36
N LYS A 2 -12.76 8.83 29.03
CA LYS A 2 -11.59 8.87 28.13
C LYS A 2 -10.97 10.28 28.20
N LYS A 3 -9.64 10.36 28.00
CA LYS A 3 -8.94 11.64 27.88
C LYS A 3 -9.29 12.30 26.55
N GLU A 4 -9.65 13.59 26.57
CA GLU A 4 -9.88 14.37 25.34
C GLU A 4 -8.57 14.68 24.64
N ILE A 5 -8.54 14.53 23.31
CA ILE A 5 -7.43 14.95 22.44
C ILE A 5 -7.95 15.67 21.18
N ASN A 6 -7.25 16.72 20.78
CA ASN A 6 -7.51 17.49 19.57
C ASN A 6 -6.61 17.01 18.44
N ILE A 7 -7.19 16.59 17.33
CA ILE A 7 -6.49 16.06 16.16
C ILE A 7 -6.74 16.91 14.93
N VAL A 8 -5.70 17.07 14.11
CA VAL A 8 -5.75 17.71 12.80
C VAL A 8 -5.25 16.74 11.73
N PHE A 9 -5.96 16.67 10.61
CA PHE A 9 -5.53 15.94 9.40
C PHE A 9 -5.19 16.93 8.30
N LEU A 10 -3.99 16.85 7.68
CA LEU A 10 -3.54 17.71 6.58
C LEU A 10 -2.87 16.90 5.47
N GLY A 11 -2.97 17.39 4.25
CA GLY A 11 -2.23 16.83 3.11
C GLY A 11 -2.59 15.39 2.75
N PHE A 12 -3.78 14.93 3.04
CA PHE A 12 -4.30 13.66 2.56
C PHE A 12 -4.87 13.79 1.14
N TRP A 13 -5.14 12.66 0.49
CA TRP A 13 -5.75 12.63 -0.83
C TRP A 13 -7.20 13.14 -0.82
N PRO A 14 -7.75 13.61 -1.95
CA PRO A 14 -9.05 14.32 -1.99
C PRO A 14 -10.27 13.53 -1.47
N THR A 15 -10.21 12.19 -1.50
CA THR A 15 -11.32 11.34 -1.02
C THR A 15 -11.14 10.88 0.43
N PHE A 16 -10.10 11.35 1.13
CA PHE A 16 -9.89 11.02 2.53
C PHE A 16 -10.95 11.67 3.42
N ASN A 17 -11.67 10.87 4.19
CA ASN A 17 -12.67 11.36 5.12
C ASN A 17 -12.05 11.63 6.51
N ILE A 18 -11.89 12.89 6.86
CA ILE A 18 -11.30 13.30 8.16
C ILE A 18 -12.18 12.89 9.36
N ASN A 19 -13.48 12.65 9.16
CA ASN A 19 -14.42 12.30 10.22
C ASN A 19 -14.64 10.78 10.35
N ASP A 20 -14.18 10.01 9.36
CA ASP A 20 -14.26 8.56 9.35
C ASP A 20 -13.04 7.96 8.61
N ASN A 21 -12.07 7.52 9.36
CA ASN A 21 -10.85 6.89 8.84
C ASN A 21 -10.24 5.99 9.90
N ILE A 22 -9.37 5.10 9.45
CA ILE A 22 -8.78 4.07 10.31
C ILE A 22 -7.99 4.63 11.50
N PHE A 23 -7.26 5.73 11.32
CA PHE A 23 -6.49 6.37 12.39
C PHE A 23 -7.41 6.90 13.47
N LEU A 24 -8.46 7.63 13.04
CA LEU A 24 -9.46 8.19 13.93
C LEU A 24 -10.22 7.11 14.70
N ASN A 25 -10.64 6.05 14.02
CA ASN A 25 -11.41 4.97 14.60
C ASN A 25 -10.59 4.22 15.66
N VAL A 26 -9.33 3.91 15.39
CA VAL A 26 -8.42 3.31 16.37
C VAL A 26 -8.19 4.26 17.56
N LEU A 27 -7.95 5.56 17.34
CA LEU A 27 -7.74 6.50 18.43
C LEU A 27 -8.98 6.66 19.32
N LYS A 28 -10.19 6.63 18.76
CA LYS A 28 -11.45 6.68 19.53
C LYS A 28 -11.63 5.49 20.48
N THR A 29 -10.95 4.37 20.28
CA THR A 29 -11.01 3.25 21.22
C THR A 29 -10.46 3.64 22.60
N ARG A 30 -9.48 4.56 22.66
CA ARG A 30 -8.78 4.97 23.90
C ARG A 30 -9.06 6.41 24.31
N TYR A 31 -9.32 7.31 23.36
CA TYR A 31 -9.51 8.75 23.58
C TYR A 31 -10.90 9.25 23.24
N ASP A 32 -11.28 10.38 23.81
CA ASP A 32 -12.36 11.24 23.32
C ASP A 32 -11.74 12.19 22.29
N VAL A 33 -11.99 11.92 21.00
CA VAL A 33 -11.26 12.55 19.90
C VAL A 33 -12.07 13.67 19.29
N LYS A 34 -11.53 14.88 19.30
CA LYS A 34 -12.06 16.05 18.61
C LYS A 34 -11.22 16.32 17.35
N VAL A 35 -11.84 16.21 16.18
CA VAL A 35 -11.22 16.58 14.90
C VAL A 35 -11.39 18.08 14.66
N LEU A 36 -10.29 18.80 14.49
CA LEU A 36 -10.28 20.24 14.21
C LEU A 36 -10.12 20.48 12.71
N THR A 37 -11.03 21.26 12.12
CA THR A 37 -11.02 21.64 10.69
C THR A 37 -10.46 23.03 10.46
N GLU A 38 -10.54 23.90 11.46
CA GLU A 38 -9.99 25.24 11.45
C GLU A 38 -8.89 25.36 12.50
N VAL A 39 -7.71 25.75 12.06
CA VAL A 39 -6.54 25.85 12.94
C VAL A 39 -5.83 27.20 12.75
N SER A 40 -5.35 27.72 13.86
CA SER A 40 -4.48 28.91 13.92
C SER A 40 -3.21 28.58 14.70
N GLU A 41 -2.26 29.49 14.73
CA GLU A 41 -1.01 29.31 15.49
C GLU A 41 -1.24 29.08 17.01
N ASN A 42 -2.36 29.55 17.54
CA ASN A 42 -2.71 29.43 18.97
C ASN A 42 -3.65 28.24 19.25
N THR A 43 -4.03 27.48 18.22
CA THR A 43 -4.91 26.32 18.41
C THR A 43 -4.16 25.22 19.15
N LYS A 44 -4.73 24.72 20.25
CA LYS A 44 -4.16 23.58 20.96
C LYS A 44 -4.42 22.31 20.14
N ILE A 45 -3.37 21.72 19.61
CA ILE A 45 -3.38 20.46 18.86
C ILE A 45 -2.57 19.44 19.66
N ASP A 46 -3.14 18.26 19.91
CA ASP A 46 -2.43 17.17 20.59
C ASP A 46 -1.72 16.26 19.55
N LEU A 47 -2.34 16.03 18.38
CA LEU A 47 -1.75 15.28 17.26
C LEU A 47 -2.08 15.95 15.92
N LEU A 48 -1.06 16.25 15.14
CA LEU A 48 -1.18 16.59 13.73
C LEU A 48 -0.74 15.39 12.89
N LEU A 49 -1.70 14.75 12.24
CA LEU A 49 -1.47 13.64 11.33
C LEU A 49 -1.51 14.18 9.89
N TYR A 50 -0.43 13.97 9.13
CA TYR A 50 -0.35 14.53 7.77
C TYR A 50 0.26 13.55 6.78
N SER A 51 -0.08 13.75 5.50
CA SER A 51 0.39 12.92 4.38
C SER A 51 1.13 13.77 3.35
N CYS A 52 1.48 13.20 2.20
CA CYS A 52 2.34 13.82 1.19
C CYS A 52 1.62 14.75 0.19
N PHE A 53 0.28 14.87 0.25
CA PHE A 53 -0.51 15.66 -0.71
C PHE A 53 -0.79 17.10 -0.24
N TYR A 54 0.03 17.63 0.65
CA TYR A 54 -0.13 18.96 1.22
C TYR A 54 0.17 20.09 0.22
N SER A 55 -0.54 21.20 0.35
CA SER A 55 -0.21 22.47 -0.27
C SER A 55 1.00 23.16 0.40
N ASN A 56 1.58 24.15 -0.24
CA ASN A 56 2.65 24.95 0.35
C ASN A 56 2.23 25.66 1.65
N ALA A 57 0.97 26.09 1.73
CA ALA A 57 0.42 26.73 2.92
C ALA A 57 0.33 25.75 4.09
N GLU A 58 -0.22 24.55 3.84
CA GLU A 58 -0.28 23.46 4.83
C GLU A 58 1.12 23.03 5.27
N TYR A 59 2.06 22.87 4.36
CA TYR A 59 3.43 22.50 4.71
C TYR A 59 4.11 23.54 5.60
N ASN A 60 3.88 24.85 5.32
CA ASN A 60 4.38 25.92 6.18
C ASN A 60 3.74 25.90 7.57
N PHE A 61 2.44 25.57 7.67
CA PHE A 61 1.78 25.36 8.95
C PHE A 61 2.36 24.12 9.68
N ILE A 62 2.47 22.98 9.02
CA ILE A 62 3.02 21.71 9.56
C ILE A 62 4.41 21.97 10.17
N LYS A 63 5.28 22.69 9.47
CA LYS A 63 6.61 23.02 9.98
C LYS A 63 6.58 23.82 11.28
N ARG A 64 5.67 24.78 11.41
CA ARG A 64 5.61 25.72 12.54
C ARG A 64 4.77 25.21 13.71
N ALA A 65 3.84 24.29 13.47
CA ALA A 65 2.94 23.76 14.49
C ALA A 65 3.72 23.16 15.66
N ASN A 66 3.40 23.62 16.89
CA ASN A 66 4.02 23.14 18.13
C ASN A 66 3.15 22.04 18.76
N CYS A 67 3.11 20.88 18.12
CA CYS A 67 2.35 19.70 18.55
C CYS A 67 3.07 18.43 18.11
N LYS A 68 2.59 17.27 18.52
CA LYS A 68 3.04 15.97 17.98
C LYS A 68 2.67 15.87 16.51
N LYS A 69 3.63 15.47 15.67
CA LYS A 69 3.47 15.34 14.23
C LYS A 69 3.74 13.92 13.80
N LEU A 70 2.70 13.27 13.25
CA LEU A 70 2.78 11.93 12.68
C LEU A 70 2.61 12.03 11.16
N TYR A 71 3.63 11.64 10.44
CA TYR A 71 3.60 11.55 8.98
C TYR A 71 3.10 10.17 8.54
N TYR A 72 2.22 10.14 7.55
CA TYR A 72 1.78 8.91 6.88
C TYR A 72 1.94 9.04 5.37
N SER A 73 2.50 8.02 4.72
CA SER A 73 2.49 7.93 3.26
C SER A 73 2.30 6.51 2.77
N GLY A 74 1.33 6.34 1.86
CA GLY A 74 1.15 5.14 1.05
C GLY A 74 1.92 5.20 -0.28
N GLU A 75 2.63 6.29 -0.54
CA GLU A 75 3.48 6.48 -1.73
C GLU A 75 4.94 6.11 -1.42
N ASN A 76 5.76 5.98 -2.47
CA ASN A 76 7.21 5.80 -2.30
C ASN A 76 7.86 7.12 -1.90
N ASP A 77 7.58 7.56 -0.69
CA ASP A 77 8.08 8.80 -0.12
C ASP A 77 8.68 8.57 1.27
N PHE A 78 9.87 9.15 1.52
CA PHE A 78 10.57 9.01 2.79
C PHE A 78 10.17 10.13 3.76
N PRO A 79 9.99 9.82 5.06
CA PRO A 79 9.64 10.82 6.05
C PRO A 79 10.80 11.79 6.31
N ASN A 80 10.48 13.07 6.46
CA ASN A 80 11.44 14.08 6.89
C ASN A 80 11.37 14.29 8.41
N PHE A 81 12.23 13.62 9.16
CA PHE A 81 12.30 13.72 10.61
C PHE A 81 12.80 15.06 11.16
N ASN A 82 13.17 16.01 10.29
CA ASN A 82 13.28 17.40 10.67
C ASN A 82 11.91 18.12 10.73
N VAL A 83 10.84 17.48 10.27
CA VAL A 83 9.47 18.01 10.25
C VAL A 83 8.55 17.17 11.11
N CYS A 84 8.55 15.85 10.97
CA CYS A 84 7.71 14.94 11.75
C CYS A 84 8.43 14.39 12.99
N ASP A 85 7.65 14.11 14.03
CA ASP A 85 8.12 13.38 15.21
C ASP A 85 8.15 11.89 14.95
N TYR A 86 7.11 11.38 14.32
CA TYR A 86 6.87 9.98 13.98
C TYR A 86 6.46 9.84 12.54
N ALA A 87 6.65 8.63 11.99
CA ALA A 87 6.21 8.32 10.64
C ALA A 87 5.73 6.87 10.49
N MET A 88 4.72 6.67 9.67
CA MET A 88 4.24 5.38 9.17
C MET A 88 4.35 5.41 7.65
N THR A 89 5.26 4.63 7.07
CA THR A 89 5.48 4.59 5.61
C THR A 89 5.79 3.19 5.11
N GLN A 90 5.76 3.01 3.81
CA GLN A 90 6.07 1.73 3.16
C GLN A 90 7.58 1.38 3.15
N ASN A 91 8.45 2.29 3.53
CA ASN A 91 9.89 2.07 3.51
C ASN A 91 10.33 1.21 4.70
N ARG A 92 11.21 0.23 4.48
CA ARG A 92 11.78 -0.58 5.54
C ARG A 92 13.08 0.01 6.04
N PHE A 93 13.03 0.68 7.16
CA PHE A 93 14.20 1.17 7.92
C PHE A 93 13.83 1.38 9.39
N GLU A 94 14.84 1.45 10.24
CA GLU A 94 14.66 1.76 11.66
C GLU A 94 15.18 3.17 11.94
N PHE A 95 14.45 3.94 12.75
CA PHE A 95 14.86 5.26 13.17
C PHE A 95 14.33 5.58 14.59
N ASP A 96 15.11 5.26 15.59
CA ASP A 96 14.89 5.64 17.00
C ASP A 96 13.46 5.37 17.53
N ASN A 97 12.83 4.26 17.14
CA ASN A 97 11.42 3.94 17.39
C ASN A 97 10.45 5.04 16.92
N ARG A 98 10.86 5.87 15.98
CA ARG A 98 10.05 6.96 15.40
C ARG A 98 9.44 6.60 14.07
N HIS A 99 9.82 5.48 13.49
CA HIS A 99 9.31 4.95 12.24
C HIS A 99 8.64 3.59 12.44
N PHE A 100 7.49 3.43 11.79
CA PHE A 100 6.80 2.15 11.65
C PHE A 100 6.62 1.83 10.17
N TYR A 101 7.07 0.63 9.77
CA TYR A 101 6.80 0.10 8.45
C TYR A 101 5.32 -0.26 8.34
N LEU A 102 4.58 0.49 7.53
CA LEU A 102 3.16 0.29 7.29
C LEU A 102 2.92 0.10 5.79
N PRO A 103 2.86 -1.15 5.29
CA PRO A 103 2.71 -1.41 3.86
C PRO A 103 1.33 -1.01 3.36
N TYR A 104 1.28 -0.44 2.16
CA TYR A 104 0.02 0.03 1.59
C TYR A 104 -0.93 -1.13 1.22
N TRP A 105 -0.40 -2.32 0.88
CA TRP A 105 -1.26 -3.49 0.69
C TRP A 105 -2.11 -3.79 1.92
N PHE A 106 -1.54 -3.64 3.12
CA PHE A 106 -2.26 -3.83 4.37
C PHE A 106 -3.24 -2.67 4.63
N MET A 107 -2.79 -1.42 4.49
CA MET A 107 -3.65 -0.25 4.72
C MET A 107 -4.82 -0.17 3.75
N SER A 108 -4.66 -0.62 2.50
CA SER A 108 -5.73 -0.60 1.48
C SER A 108 -6.83 -1.62 1.75
N GLN A 109 -6.56 -2.64 2.58
CA GLN A 109 -7.50 -3.70 2.95
C GLN A 109 -7.94 -3.61 4.43
N LEU A 110 -7.48 -2.57 5.14
CA LEU A 110 -7.74 -2.44 6.56
C LEU A 110 -9.08 -1.73 6.79
N HIS A 111 -9.98 -2.41 7.45
CA HIS A 111 -11.30 -1.92 7.81
C HIS A 111 -11.50 -1.88 9.32
N TYR A 112 -12.38 -1.01 9.77
CA TYR A 112 -12.80 -0.93 11.16
C TYR A 112 -14.32 -0.89 11.22
N GLU A 113 -14.91 -1.95 11.74
CA GLU A 113 -16.35 -2.10 11.84
C GLU A 113 -16.70 -2.85 13.13
N ASN A 114 -17.80 -2.45 13.78
CA ASN A 114 -18.26 -3.06 15.03
C ASN A 114 -17.16 -3.19 16.09
N ASP A 115 -16.38 -2.12 16.29
CA ASP A 115 -15.22 -2.05 17.20
C ASP A 115 -14.10 -3.06 16.91
N THR A 116 -14.08 -3.62 15.71
CA THR A 116 -13.09 -4.60 15.27
C THR A 116 -12.29 -4.08 14.07
N LEU A 117 -10.96 -4.18 14.16
CA LEU A 117 -10.04 -3.95 13.06
C LEU A 117 -9.82 -5.27 12.32
N TYR A 118 -10.06 -5.31 10.99
CA TYR A 118 -9.85 -6.50 10.19
C TYR A 118 -9.28 -6.17 8.81
N VAL A 119 -8.72 -7.18 8.14
CA VAL A 119 -8.20 -7.09 6.78
C VAL A 119 -9.09 -7.90 5.86
N ASP A 120 -9.63 -7.24 4.83
CA ASP A 120 -10.53 -7.87 3.86
C ASP A 120 -9.72 -8.42 2.68
N ILE A 121 -9.30 -9.68 2.80
CA ILE A 121 -8.70 -10.44 1.70
C ILE A 121 -9.55 -11.67 1.48
N ASP A 122 -10.13 -11.79 0.29
CA ASP A 122 -11.00 -12.90 -0.07
C ASP A 122 -10.17 -14.19 -0.19
N THR A 123 -10.32 -15.06 0.80
CA THR A 123 -9.71 -16.39 0.84
C THR A 123 -10.72 -17.52 0.64
N ASN A 124 -11.99 -17.18 0.37
CA ASN A 124 -13.07 -18.15 0.27
C ASN A 124 -12.92 -19.03 -0.98
N GLY A 125 -13.36 -20.28 -0.83
CA GLY A 125 -13.30 -21.28 -1.89
C GLY A 125 -14.19 -20.91 -3.08
N ILE A 126 -13.66 -21.10 -4.27
CA ILE A 126 -14.30 -20.79 -5.55
C ILE A 126 -14.72 -22.10 -6.20
N ASP A 127 -15.82 -22.07 -6.97
CA ASP A 127 -16.18 -23.21 -7.84
C ASP A 127 -15.07 -23.46 -8.88
N ASP A 128 -14.35 -24.56 -8.74
CA ASP A 128 -13.17 -24.93 -9.54
C ASP A 128 -13.46 -24.94 -11.05
N ARG A 129 -14.70 -25.22 -11.47
CA ARG A 129 -15.06 -25.37 -12.89
C ARG A 129 -14.98 -24.09 -13.69
N ASN A 130 -15.19 -22.93 -13.07
CA ASN A 130 -15.13 -21.64 -13.76
C ASN A 130 -13.72 -21.07 -13.85
N LEU A 131 -12.80 -21.50 -12.99
CA LEU A 131 -11.45 -20.93 -12.89
C LEU A 131 -10.53 -21.37 -14.04
N LEU A 132 -10.69 -22.60 -14.52
CA LEU A 132 -9.87 -23.15 -15.61
C LEU A 132 -10.26 -22.59 -16.98
N ASN A 133 -11.51 -22.13 -17.15
CA ASN A 133 -12.05 -21.64 -18.42
C ASN A 133 -11.90 -20.11 -18.59
N ARG A 134 -11.05 -19.46 -17.79
CA ARG A 134 -10.78 -18.03 -17.90
C ARG A 134 -9.83 -17.70 -19.05
N ASP A 135 -9.93 -16.47 -19.56
CA ASP A 135 -8.95 -15.92 -20.48
C ASP A 135 -7.55 -15.89 -19.84
N PHE A 136 -6.52 -15.71 -20.66
CA PHE A 136 -5.14 -15.89 -20.23
C PHE A 136 -4.70 -14.90 -19.16
N CYS A 137 -4.55 -13.61 -19.50
CA CYS A 137 -3.87 -12.66 -18.61
C CYS A 137 -4.41 -11.24 -18.73
N SER A 138 -4.54 -10.55 -17.62
CA SER A 138 -4.94 -9.16 -17.51
C SER A 138 -3.81 -8.25 -17.07
N PHE A 139 -3.95 -6.95 -17.40
CA PHE A 139 -3.07 -5.87 -16.97
C PHE A 139 -3.89 -4.59 -16.78
N VAL A 140 -3.90 -3.99 -15.59
CA VAL A 140 -4.68 -2.78 -15.31
C VAL A 140 -3.79 -1.72 -14.70
N VAL A 141 -3.32 -0.81 -15.55
CA VAL A 141 -2.51 0.34 -15.18
C VAL A 141 -3.05 1.59 -15.85
N SER A 142 -3.31 2.63 -15.07
CA SER A 142 -3.79 3.91 -15.60
C SER A 142 -2.69 4.95 -15.70
N ASN A 143 -1.75 4.98 -14.76
CA ASN A 143 -0.65 5.93 -14.73
C ASN A 143 0.68 5.21 -14.90
N ASN A 144 1.44 5.61 -15.93
CA ASN A 144 2.80 5.11 -16.17
C ASN A 144 3.85 6.22 -15.99
N PHE A 145 3.46 7.41 -15.55
CA PHE A 145 4.37 8.48 -15.20
C PHE A 145 5.14 8.12 -13.93
N CYS A 146 6.45 8.34 -13.92
CA CYS A 146 7.36 7.96 -12.83
C CYS A 146 7.35 6.45 -12.49
N SER A 147 6.97 5.57 -13.43
CA SER A 147 7.07 4.12 -13.24
C SER A 147 8.31 3.55 -13.90
N MET A 148 8.79 2.42 -13.35
CA MET A 148 9.94 1.73 -13.92
C MET A 148 9.62 1.06 -15.27
N PRO A 149 10.58 1.01 -16.21
CA PRO A 149 10.41 0.39 -17.54
C PRO A 149 10.02 -1.10 -17.48
N ILE A 150 10.24 -1.78 -16.34
CA ILE A 150 9.95 -3.19 -16.15
C ILE A 150 8.47 -3.52 -16.44
N ARG A 151 7.56 -2.62 -16.09
CA ARG A 151 6.12 -2.76 -16.31
C ARG A 151 5.78 -2.95 -17.80
N THR A 152 6.33 -2.11 -18.67
CA THR A 152 6.17 -2.23 -20.12
C THR A 152 6.88 -3.46 -20.67
N LYS A 153 8.07 -3.78 -20.15
CA LYS A 153 8.84 -4.94 -20.59
C LYS A 153 8.10 -6.25 -20.32
N ILE A 154 7.57 -6.43 -19.10
CA ILE A 154 6.84 -7.66 -18.74
C ILE A 154 5.56 -7.81 -19.57
N PHE A 155 4.76 -6.75 -19.74
CA PHE A 155 3.59 -6.75 -20.60
C PHE A 155 3.94 -7.20 -22.03
N ASN A 156 4.94 -6.55 -22.65
CA ASN A 156 5.34 -6.86 -24.02
C ASN A 156 5.93 -8.29 -24.18
N LYS A 157 6.61 -8.80 -23.15
CA LYS A 157 7.20 -10.14 -23.21
C LYS A 157 6.14 -11.22 -23.07
N ILE A 158 5.21 -11.07 -22.13
CA ILE A 158 4.11 -12.04 -21.92
C ILE A 158 3.15 -12.00 -23.11
N SER A 159 2.86 -10.83 -23.68
CA SER A 159 2.01 -10.69 -24.90
C SER A 159 2.55 -11.40 -26.14
N LYS A 160 3.82 -11.84 -26.13
CA LYS A 160 4.38 -12.69 -27.23
C LYS A 160 3.93 -14.13 -27.15
N TYR A 161 3.58 -14.62 -25.96
CA TYR A 161 3.04 -15.97 -25.79
C TYR A 161 1.54 -16.01 -26.10
N LYS A 162 0.77 -15.25 -25.33
CA LYS A 162 -0.67 -15.06 -25.52
C LYS A 162 -1.03 -13.61 -25.26
N GLN A 163 -2.10 -13.13 -25.91
CA GLN A 163 -2.55 -11.75 -25.74
C GLN A 163 -2.85 -11.44 -24.27
N VAL A 164 -2.26 -10.34 -23.76
CA VAL A 164 -2.57 -9.75 -22.45
C VAL A 164 -3.64 -8.67 -22.66
N ALA A 165 -4.78 -8.78 -21.98
CA ALA A 165 -5.83 -7.78 -22.00
C ALA A 165 -5.49 -6.61 -21.07
N SER A 166 -5.34 -5.40 -21.62
CA SER A 166 -5.01 -4.20 -20.85
C SER A 166 -6.23 -3.31 -20.66
N GLY A 167 -6.74 -3.26 -19.42
CA GLY A 167 -7.96 -2.56 -19.03
C GLY A 167 -7.73 -1.17 -18.40
N GLY A 168 -6.49 -0.73 -18.24
CA GLY A 168 -6.16 0.62 -17.73
C GLY A 168 -6.14 1.68 -18.83
N LYS A 169 -5.72 2.91 -18.51
CA LYS A 169 -5.44 3.95 -19.53
C LYS A 169 -4.15 3.64 -20.29
N TYR A 170 -3.17 3.04 -19.62
CA TYR A 170 -1.88 2.71 -20.21
C TYR A 170 -1.95 1.39 -20.97
N LEU A 171 -1.43 1.36 -22.22
CA LEU A 171 -1.45 0.21 -23.12
C LEU A 171 -2.84 -0.40 -23.34
N ASN A 172 -3.91 0.39 -23.25
CA ASN A 172 -5.28 -0.09 -23.38
C ASN A 172 -5.51 -0.79 -24.73
N ASN A 173 -6.11 -1.99 -24.68
CA ASN A 173 -6.46 -2.77 -25.88
C ASN A 173 -7.85 -3.43 -25.79
N VAL A 174 -8.68 -2.98 -24.83
CA VAL A 174 -10.04 -3.51 -24.60
C VAL A 174 -11.14 -2.45 -24.82
N GLY A 175 -10.83 -1.39 -25.58
CA GLY A 175 -11.82 -0.38 -25.98
C GLY A 175 -12.01 0.75 -24.97
N GLY A 176 -11.17 0.86 -23.95
CA GLY A 176 -11.17 1.94 -22.96
C GLY A 176 -10.93 1.46 -21.53
N PRO A 177 -10.70 2.38 -20.58
CA PRO A 177 -10.48 2.02 -19.18
C PRO A 177 -11.70 1.30 -18.60
N VAL A 178 -11.45 0.19 -17.92
CA VAL A 178 -12.49 -0.60 -17.25
C VAL A 178 -13.07 0.17 -16.06
N LYS A 179 -14.36 -0.01 -15.81
CA LYS A 179 -15.07 0.66 -14.71
C LYS A 179 -14.83 -0.06 -13.38
N ASP A 180 -14.87 -1.37 -13.38
CA ASP A 180 -14.62 -2.21 -12.21
C ASP A 180 -13.38 -3.08 -12.47
N LYS A 181 -12.35 -2.85 -11.66
CA LYS A 181 -11.07 -3.56 -11.75
C LYS A 181 -11.23 -5.03 -11.34
N LYS A 182 -11.91 -5.30 -10.21
CA LYS A 182 -12.09 -6.67 -9.69
C LYS A 182 -12.87 -7.52 -10.69
N GLU A 183 -14.01 -7.03 -11.18
CA GLU A 183 -14.80 -7.72 -12.19
C GLU A 183 -14.01 -7.99 -13.48
N PHE A 184 -13.16 -7.07 -13.89
CA PHE A 184 -12.31 -7.26 -15.06
C PHE A 184 -11.25 -8.34 -14.81
N LEU A 185 -10.53 -8.29 -13.68
CA LEU A 185 -9.49 -9.27 -13.35
C LEU A 185 -10.05 -10.69 -13.26
N GLN A 186 -11.25 -10.87 -12.70
CA GLN A 186 -11.92 -12.18 -12.54
C GLN A 186 -12.13 -12.95 -13.85
N LYS A 187 -12.02 -12.30 -15.00
CA LYS A 187 -12.14 -12.93 -16.33
C LYS A 187 -10.87 -13.66 -16.76
N TYR A 188 -9.75 -13.50 -16.04
CA TYR A 188 -8.43 -13.97 -16.44
C TYR A 188 -7.81 -14.92 -15.42
N LYS A 189 -7.01 -15.88 -15.93
CA LYS A 189 -6.21 -16.79 -15.08
C LYS A 189 -5.11 -16.03 -14.33
N PHE A 190 -4.44 -15.11 -15.02
CA PHE A 190 -3.31 -14.35 -14.51
C PHE A 190 -3.57 -12.85 -14.50
N ASN A 191 -2.86 -12.14 -13.60
CA ASN A 191 -2.79 -10.68 -13.63
C ASN A 191 -1.34 -10.22 -13.49
N ILE A 192 -0.88 -9.31 -14.37
CA ILE A 192 0.42 -8.65 -14.21
C ILE A 192 0.29 -7.59 -13.10
N ALA A 193 0.76 -7.93 -11.92
CA ALA A 193 0.81 -7.08 -10.74
C ALA A 193 2.19 -6.41 -10.64
N SER A 194 2.37 -5.27 -11.29
CA SER A 194 3.66 -4.58 -11.35
C SER A 194 3.64 -3.28 -10.55
N GLU A 195 4.56 -3.15 -9.58
CA GLU A 195 4.71 -1.96 -8.78
C GLU A 195 5.25 -0.76 -9.59
N ASN A 196 5.04 0.47 -9.10
CA ASN A 196 5.58 1.68 -9.72
C ASN A 196 7.08 1.78 -9.51
N SER A 197 7.56 1.33 -8.36
CA SER A 197 8.96 1.38 -7.93
C SER A 197 9.39 0.04 -7.35
N ILE A 198 10.69 -0.29 -7.46
CA ILE A 198 11.29 -1.47 -6.82
C ILE A 198 12.15 -0.96 -5.66
N VAL A 199 11.49 -0.74 -4.52
CA VAL A 199 12.11 -0.30 -3.28
C VAL A 199 11.62 -1.23 -2.16
N ASN A 200 12.51 -1.68 -1.29
CA ASN A 200 12.16 -2.59 -0.20
C ASN A 200 11.01 -2.02 0.65
N GLY A 201 9.98 -2.83 0.84
CA GLY A 201 8.76 -2.45 1.53
C GLY A 201 7.67 -1.83 0.65
N TYR A 202 7.99 -1.38 -0.58
CA TYR A 202 6.99 -0.78 -1.47
C TYR A 202 6.11 -1.85 -2.13
N ILE A 203 5.24 -2.42 -1.32
CA ILE A 203 4.25 -3.43 -1.73
C ILE A 203 2.87 -2.80 -1.59
N THR A 204 2.19 -2.63 -2.74
CA THR A 204 0.92 -1.92 -2.77
C THR A 204 -0.27 -2.86 -2.98
N GLU A 205 -1.43 -2.30 -3.20
CA GLU A 205 -2.69 -3.03 -3.44
C GLU A 205 -2.64 -4.03 -4.61
N LYS A 206 -1.66 -3.91 -5.53
CA LYS A 206 -1.68 -4.61 -6.82
C LYS A 206 -1.66 -6.13 -6.69
N LEU A 207 -0.88 -6.64 -5.73
CA LEU A 207 -0.82 -8.08 -5.46
C LEU A 207 -2.14 -8.58 -4.86
N VAL A 208 -2.66 -7.82 -3.89
CA VAL A 208 -3.90 -8.17 -3.18
C VAL A 208 -5.12 -8.03 -4.08
N ASP A 209 -5.17 -7.02 -4.97
CA ASP A 209 -6.24 -6.91 -5.97
C ASP A 209 -6.34 -8.16 -6.87
N ALA A 210 -5.18 -8.74 -7.25
CA ALA A 210 -5.16 -9.98 -8.01
C ALA A 210 -5.66 -11.17 -7.17
N PHE A 211 -5.28 -11.26 -5.91
CA PHE A 211 -5.80 -12.29 -5.01
C PHE A 211 -7.30 -12.17 -4.77
N ASN A 212 -7.80 -10.95 -4.50
CA ASN A 212 -9.23 -10.67 -4.32
C ASN A 212 -10.08 -10.93 -5.58
N ALA A 213 -9.44 -10.93 -6.75
CA ALA A 213 -10.05 -11.32 -8.01
C ALA A 213 -9.86 -12.82 -8.33
N HIS A 214 -9.25 -13.58 -7.43
CA HIS A 214 -8.93 -14.99 -7.60
C HIS A 214 -8.15 -15.27 -8.90
N THR A 215 -7.13 -14.46 -9.18
CA THR A 215 -6.17 -14.67 -10.26
C THR A 215 -4.82 -15.02 -9.69
N VAL A 216 -3.97 -15.69 -10.46
CA VAL A 216 -2.57 -15.89 -10.09
C VAL A 216 -1.78 -14.63 -10.48
N PRO A 217 -1.21 -13.88 -9.52
CA PRO A 217 -0.41 -12.71 -9.85
C PRO A 217 0.92 -13.08 -10.51
N ILE A 218 1.29 -12.35 -11.57
CA ILE A 218 2.66 -12.28 -12.09
C ILE A 218 3.23 -10.99 -11.52
N TYR A 219 3.99 -11.11 -10.43
CA TYR A 219 4.44 -9.97 -9.64
C TYR A 219 5.77 -9.42 -10.11
N ALA A 220 5.83 -8.11 -10.29
CA ALA A 220 7.06 -7.36 -10.56
C ALA A 220 7.18 -6.19 -9.57
N GLY A 221 7.94 -6.41 -8.52
CA GLY A 221 8.16 -5.47 -7.42
C GLY A 221 9.38 -5.85 -6.59
N PRO A 222 9.51 -5.31 -5.37
CA PRO A 222 10.62 -5.62 -4.48
C PRO A 222 10.63 -7.10 -4.04
N ASN A 223 11.83 -7.64 -3.87
CA ASN A 223 11.98 -9.08 -3.53
C ASN A 223 11.54 -9.40 -2.10
N ASP A 224 11.52 -8.44 -1.20
CA ASP A 224 11.09 -8.61 0.18
C ASP A 224 9.57 -8.84 0.35
N VAL A 225 8.80 -8.87 -0.75
CA VAL A 225 7.41 -9.33 -0.81
C VAL A 225 7.23 -10.71 -0.18
N ILE A 226 8.24 -11.59 -0.31
CA ILE A 226 8.25 -12.93 0.30
C ILE A 226 8.28 -12.93 1.83
N ASN A 227 8.54 -11.79 2.48
CA ASN A 227 8.47 -11.69 3.94
C ASN A 227 7.03 -11.75 4.45
N GLU A 228 6.08 -11.31 3.65
CA GLU A 228 4.66 -11.17 4.01
C GLU A 228 3.77 -12.14 3.24
N PHE A 229 4.05 -12.39 1.97
CA PHE A 229 3.25 -13.22 1.10
C PHE A 229 3.87 -14.60 0.89
N ASN A 230 3.00 -15.60 0.69
CA ASN A 230 3.42 -16.97 0.43
C ASN A 230 3.89 -17.10 -1.04
N PRO A 231 5.17 -17.44 -1.30
CA PRO A 231 5.69 -17.58 -2.66
C PRO A 231 4.95 -18.63 -3.52
N ALA A 232 4.27 -19.60 -2.89
CA ALA A 232 3.51 -20.60 -3.63
C ALA A 232 2.22 -20.04 -4.27
N SER A 233 1.81 -18.81 -3.94
CA SER A 233 0.54 -18.22 -4.40
C SER A 233 0.66 -17.26 -5.58
N PHE A 234 1.88 -16.93 -6.02
CA PHE A 234 2.13 -15.99 -7.12
C PHE A 234 3.43 -16.30 -7.87
N ILE A 235 3.59 -15.77 -9.07
CA ILE A 235 4.80 -15.88 -9.87
C ILE A 235 5.62 -14.61 -9.64
N ASN A 236 6.76 -14.73 -8.95
CA ASN A 236 7.63 -13.59 -8.67
C ASN A 236 8.68 -13.44 -9.78
N LEU A 237 8.73 -12.29 -10.45
CA LEU A 237 9.74 -12.00 -11.48
C LEU A 237 11.18 -12.20 -10.97
N ASN A 238 11.43 -11.93 -9.69
CA ASN A 238 12.77 -12.02 -9.10
C ASN A 238 13.28 -13.46 -8.96
N ASP A 239 12.42 -14.48 -9.11
CA ASP A 239 12.80 -15.89 -9.01
C ASP A 239 13.44 -16.42 -10.31
N PHE A 240 13.46 -15.62 -11.38
CA PHE A 240 13.91 -16.02 -12.70
C PHE A 240 15.15 -15.26 -13.15
N ALA A 241 16.14 -15.99 -13.69
CA ALA A 241 17.37 -15.41 -14.22
C ALA A 241 17.14 -14.58 -15.50
N SER A 242 16.10 -14.92 -16.28
CA SER A 242 15.75 -14.23 -17.51
C SER A 242 14.26 -14.16 -17.74
N PHE A 243 13.83 -13.23 -18.62
CA PHE A 243 12.45 -13.22 -19.12
C PHE A 243 12.06 -14.50 -19.90
N GLY A 244 13.02 -15.21 -20.47
CA GLY A 244 12.78 -16.50 -21.12
C GLY A 244 12.35 -17.55 -20.09
N ASP A 245 13.06 -17.65 -18.98
CA ASP A 245 12.74 -18.59 -17.90
C ASP A 245 11.39 -18.28 -17.28
N LEU A 246 11.11 -17.00 -17.02
CA LEU A 246 9.79 -16.54 -16.55
C LEU A 246 8.68 -16.99 -17.51
N LEU A 247 8.88 -16.77 -18.83
CA LEU A 247 7.86 -17.09 -19.82
C LEU A 247 7.61 -18.61 -19.90
N MET A 248 8.67 -19.42 -19.93
CA MET A 248 8.54 -20.89 -19.89
C MET A 248 7.78 -21.35 -18.64
N TYR A 249 8.00 -20.71 -17.47
CA TYR A 249 7.27 -21.06 -16.26
C TYR A 249 5.79 -20.64 -16.34
N ILE A 250 5.48 -19.45 -16.87
CA ILE A 250 4.10 -19.01 -17.10
C ILE A 250 3.38 -19.96 -18.07
N GLU A 251 4.01 -20.37 -19.17
CA GLU A 251 3.47 -21.33 -20.13
C GLU A 251 3.17 -22.68 -19.46
N ARG A 252 4.08 -23.16 -18.60
CA ARG A 252 3.87 -24.39 -17.83
C ARG A 252 2.67 -24.25 -16.91
N VAL A 253 2.56 -23.18 -16.12
CA VAL A 253 1.40 -22.97 -15.21
C VAL A 253 0.10 -22.80 -15.99
N ASP A 254 0.13 -22.16 -17.17
CA ASP A 254 -1.06 -21.97 -18.01
C ASP A 254 -1.60 -23.26 -18.62
N THR A 255 -0.72 -24.24 -18.88
CA THR A 255 -1.06 -25.52 -19.52
C THR A 255 -1.20 -26.69 -18.56
N ASP A 256 -0.82 -26.53 -17.30
CA ASP A 256 -0.92 -27.51 -16.22
C ASP A 256 -2.00 -27.06 -15.22
N ASP A 257 -3.20 -27.59 -15.37
CA ASP A 257 -4.35 -27.22 -14.55
C ASP A 257 -4.14 -27.52 -13.06
N GLU A 258 -3.41 -28.59 -12.71
CA GLU A 258 -3.11 -28.94 -11.33
C GLU A 258 -2.15 -27.91 -10.72
N LEU A 259 -1.09 -27.55 -11.42
CA LEU A 259 -0.12 -26.56 -10.98
C LEU A 259 -0.79 -25.19 -10.80
N TYR A 260 -1.63 -24.77 -11.78
CA TYR A 260 -2.39 -23.52 -11.69
C TYR A 260 -3.31 -23.52 -10.46
N MET A 261 -4.09 -24.58 -10.27
CA MET A 261 -5.02 -24.67 -9.13
C MET A 261 -4.31 -24.73 -7.78
N ASN A 262 -3.15 -25.39 -7.70
CA ASN A 262 -2.34 -25.41 -6.49
C ASN A 262 -1.85 -24.01 -6.12
N MET A 263 -1.40 -23.19 -7.08
CA MET A 263 -1.02 -21.80 -6.84
C MET A 263 -2.22 -20.95 -6.42
N LEU A 264 -3.36 -21.14 -7.10
CA LEU A 264 -4.57 -20.39 -6.85
C LEU A 264 -5.17 -20.69 -5.46
N LYS A 265 -5.05 -21.93 -4.97
CA LYS A 265 -5.55 -22.37 -3.66
C LYS A 265 -4.55 -22.17 -2.52
N ALA A 266 -3.29 -21.92 -2.83
CA ALA A 266 -2.28 -21.68 -1.80
C ALA A 266 -2.66 -20.50 -0.89
N PRO A 267 -2.41 -20.58 0.44
CA PRO A 267 -2.55 -19.43 1.33
C PRO A 267 -1.81 -18.22 0.76
N LYS A 268 -2.43 -17.04 0.81
CA LYS A 268 -1.89 -15.83 0.17
C LYS A 268 -0.88 -15.11 1.03
N ILE A 269 -1.18 -14.97 2.31
CA ILE A 269 -0.37 -14.27 3.29
C ILE A 269 0.21 -15.31 4.25
N LYS A 270 1.42 -15.08 4.72
CA LYS A 270 2.06 -15.92 5.72
C LYS A 270 1.36 -15.79 7.07
N ASP A 271 1.34 -16.89 7.83
CA ASP A 271 0.72 -16.94 9.14
C ASP A 271 1.27 -15.89 10.10
N GLY A 272 0.39 -15.24 10.84
CA GLY A 272 0.73 -14.24 11.85
C GLY A 272 1.10 -12.85 11.31
N VAL A 273 1.20 -12.64 9.99
CA VAL A 273 1.58 -11.34 9.40
C VAL A 273 0.50 -10.30 9.64
N ILE A 274 -0.76 -10.65 9.39
CA ILE A 274 -1.89 -9.71 9.56
C ILE A 274 -2.01 -9.29 11.02
N GLU A 275 -2.05 -10.25 11.94
CA GLU A 275 -2.17 -10.03 13.38
C GLU A 275 -1.01 -9.19 13.92
N SER A 276 0.19 -9.46 13.43
CA SER A 276 1.39 -8.71 13.79
C SER A 276 1.31 -7.25 13.33
N LEU A 277 0.92 -7.01 12.06
CA LEU A 277 0.78 -5.67 11.52
C LEU A 277 -0.34 -4.88 12.20
N GLN A 278 -1.49 -5.50 12.46
CA GLN A 278 -2.60 -4.89 13.20
C GLN A 278 -2.16 -4.44 14.59
N LYS A 279 -1.55 -5.35 15.34
CA LYS A 279 -1.05 -5.05 16.69
C LYS A 279 -0.02 -3.92 16.68
N GLN A 280 0.97 -4.01 15.80
CA GLN A 280 2.03 -3.01 15.70
C GLN A 280 1.48 -1.65 15.25
N PHE A 281 0.50 -1.61 14.33
CA PHE A 281 -0.17 -0.37 13.90
C PHE A 281 -0.85 0.33 15.08
N ILE A 282 -1.64 -0.42 15.85
CA ILE A 282 -2.36 0.10 17.02
C ILE A 282 -1.35 0.60 18.07
N ASP A 283 -0.37 -0.22 18.42
CA ASP A 283 0.64 0.10 19.44
C ASP A 283 1.44 1.34 19.04
N PHE A 284 1.87 1.43 17.78
CA PHE A 284 2.66 2.58 17.31
C PHE A 284 1.83 3.86 17.26
N LEU A 285 0.57 3.80 16.87
CA LEU A 285 -0.31 4.97 16.85
C LEU A 285 -0.51 5.54 18.26
N PHE A 286 -0.75 4.68 19.25
CA PHE A 286 -0.86 5.12 20.64
C PHE A 286 0.48 5.60 21.19
N PHE A 287 1.57 4.90 20.89
CA PHE A 287 2.90 5.32 21.29
C PHE A 287 3.23 6.73 20.76
N ALA A 288 2.93 7.03 19.50
CA ALA A 288 3.16 8.36 18.91
C ALA A 288 2.40 9.47 19.64
N VAL A 289 1.19 9.20 20.18
CA VAL A 289 0.40 10.15 20.96
C VAL A 289 0.94 10.30 22.40
N GLU A 290 1.36 9.19 23.02
CA GLU A 290 1.66 9.12 24.46
C GLU A 290 3.12 9.44 24.80
N ASP A 291 4.03 9.28 23.85
CA ASP A 291 5.45 9.52 24.05
C ASP A 291 5.70 10.99 24.48
N LYS A 292 6.44 11.18 25.57
CA LYS A 292 6.74 12.48 26.14
C LYS A 292 8.00 13.13 25.56
N ARG A 293 8.74 12.42 24.70
CA ARG A 293 9.93 12.95 24.06
C ARG A 293 9.58 14.20 23.23
N LYS A 294 10.47 15.16 23.25
CA LYS A 294 10.42 16.37 22.41
C LYS A 294 11.56 16.30 21.41
N PHE A 295 11.24 16.50 20.16
CA PHE A 295 12.22 16.47 19.08
C PHE A 295 12.51 17.90 18.60
N ASN A 296 13.80 18.21 18.42
CA ASN A 296 14.23 19.50 17.88
C ASN A 296 14.15 19.43 16.35
N HIS A 297 13.13 20.04 15.79
CA HIS A 297 13.01 20.21 14.35
C HIS A 297 13.92 21.37 13.91
N LYS A 298 15.14 21.04 13.49
CA LYS A 298 16.01 22.03 12.84
C LYS A 298 15.53 22.18 11.40
N TYR A 299 14.69 23.18 11.16
CA TYR A 299 14.54 23.67 9.79
C TYR A 299 15.90 24.24 9.40
N GLY A 300 16.67 23.45 8.62
CA GLY A 300 17.93 23.92 8.14
C GLY A 300 17.72 25.22 7.36
N ARG A 301 18.07 26.36 7.93
CA ARG A 301 18.73 27.35 7.14
C ARG A 301 19.93 26.58 6.56
N ILE A 302 19.91 26.31 5.27
CA ILE A 302 21.15 26.11 4.51
C ILE A 302 21.88 27.40 4.79
N GLY A 303 22.81 27.36 5.77
CA GLY A 303 23.72 28.43 5.99
C GLY A 303 24.49 28.53 4.68
N LEU A 304 24.23 29.58 3.91
CA LEU A 304 25.20 30.05 2.97
C LEU A 304 26.45 30.24 3.80
N LEU A 305 27.38 29.31 3.70
CA LEU A 305 28.77 29.51 4.08
C LEU A 305 29.25 30.62 3.16
N ASN A 306 29.11 31.86 3.66
CA ASN A 306 29.86 32.98 3.15
C ASN A 306 31.31 32.69 3.47
N GLY A 307 32.05 32.19 2.43
CA GLY A 307 33.50 32.18 2.42
C GLY A 307 34.04 33.59 2.28
#